data_f74440b221d2e92cae143c921bde788b
#
_entry.id   f74440b221d2e92cae143c921bde788b
#
_cell.length_a   1.000
_cell.length_b   1.000
_cell.length_c   1.000
_cell.angle_alpha   90.00
_cell.angle_beta   90.00
_cell.angle_gamma   90.00
#
_symmetry.space_group_name_H-M   'P 1'
#
loop_
_entity.id
_entity.type
_entity.pdbx_description
1 polymer ?
#
loop_
_entity_poly.entity_id
_entity_poly.type
_entity_poly.pdbx_seq_one_letter_code
_entity_poly.pdbx_strand_id
1 'polypeptide(L)'
;MDLVALIPHVKALHIGMLLLWCAGLFALPVMLARHDAAIGQEDYARVRRATHFTYTMFLTPAAVLAIASGTALIFLREVFELWLFVKLVGVALLVSFHVWLGYVLVHVAERAGPEEVPHPGWPLVILVGLVLGLLALVLTKPELNEIPMPGWLSEPRGVQLPFDVPRR
;
A
#
# COMPACT_ATOMS: atom_id res chain seq x y z
N MET A 1 -23.07 -14.83 15.04
CA MET A 1 -22.20 -13.62 15.14
C MET A 1 -22.66 -12.66 14.05
N ASP A 2 -23.15 -11.50 14.44
CA ASP A 2 -23.61 -10.52 13.44
C ASP A 2 -22.40 -9.95 12.69
N LEU A 3 -22.31 -10.25 11.40
CA LEU A 3 -21.25 -9.75 10.52
C LEU A 3 -21.18 -8.21 10.55
N VAL A 4 -22.31 -7.56 10.79
CA VAL A 4 -22.40 -6.09 10.92
C VAL A 4 -21.61 -5.58 12.13
N ALA A 5 -21.61 -6.31 13.24
CA ALA A 5 -20.84 -5.94 14.45
C ALA A 5 -19.31 -6.03 14.23
N LEU A 6 -18.85 -6.76 13.21
CA LEU A 6 -17.43 -6.91 12.88
C LEU A 6 -16.89 -5.70 12.09
N ILE A 7 -17.75 -5.00 11.34
CA ILE A 7 -17.34 -3.89 10.45
C ILE A 7 -16.50 -2.82 11.15
N PRO A 8 -16.89 -2.28 12.34
CA PRO A 8 -16.08 -1.24 12.99
C PRO A 8 -14.70 -1.75 13.44
N HIS A 9 -14.59 -3.01 13.84
CA HIS A 9 -13.30 -3.62 14.23
C HIS A 9 -12.36 -3.80 13.03
N VAL A 10 -12.88 -4.33 11.92
CA VAL A 10 -12.11 -4.47 10.67
C VAL A 10 -11.71 -3.11 10.12
N LYS A 11 -12.58 -2.08 10.24
CA LYS A 11 -12.27 -0.71 9.84
C LYS A 11 -11.15 -0.11 10.71
N ALA A 12 -11.21 -0.29 12.02
CA ALA A 12 -10.17 0.17 12.94
C ALA A 12 -8.82 -0.50 12.65
N LEU A 13 -8.83 -1.81 12.44
CA LEU A 13 -7.64 -2.57 12.03
C LEU A 13 -7.07 -2.02 10.72
N HIS A 14 -7.91 -1.82 9.69
CA HIS A 14 -7.50 -1.29 8.39
C HIS A 14 -6.82 0.08 8.52
N ILE A 15 -7.43 1.00 9.26
CA ILE A 15 -6.88 2.35 9.49
C ILE A 15 -5.54 2.25 10.25
N GLY A 16 -5.48 1.47 11.33
CA GLY A 16 -4.25 1.28 12.10
C GLY A 16 -3.10 0.71 11.28
N MET A 17 -3.38 -0.30 10.45
CA MET A 17 -2.38 -0.91 9.57
C MET A 17 -1.95 0.02 8.43
N LEU A 18 -2.87 0.83 7.89
CA LEU A 18 -2.53 1.88 6.91
C LEU A 18 -1.59 2.93 7.51
N LEU A 19 -1.87 3.40 8.72
CA LEU A 19 -1.02 4.37 9.42
C LEU A 19 0.38 3.80 9.65
N LEU A 20 0.47 2.56 10.13
CA LEU A 20 1.75 1.88 10.36
C LEU A 20 2.51 1.68 9.03
N TRP A 21 1.82 1.26 7.96
CA TRP A 21 2.41 1.09 6.65
C TRP A 21 2.93 2.41 6.07
N CYS A 22 2.13 3.47 6.08
CA CYS A 22 2.56 4.79 5.62
C CYS A 22 3.74 5.32 6.45
N ALA A 23 3.68 5.23 7.78
CA ALA A 23 4.79 5.66 8.64
C ALA A 23 6.11 4.95 8.30
N GLY A 24 6.06 3.64 8.07
CA GLY A 24 7.22 2.87 7.65
C GLY A 24 7.73 3.24 6.26
N LEU A 25 6.82 3.52 5.30
CA LEU A 25 7.21 4.00 3.96
C LEU A 25 7.90 5.36 4.01
N PHE A 26 7.53 6.26 4.93
CA PHE A 26 8.22 7.52 5.16
C PHE A 26 9.58 7.34 5.86
N ALA A 27 9.66 6.42 6.82
CA ALA A 27 10.88 6.19 7.58
C ALA A 27 11.97 5.51 6.73
N LEU A 28 11.59 4.59 5.83
CA LEU A 28 12.53 3.75 5.09
C LEU A 28 13.52 4.54 4.20
N PRO A 29 13.08 5.51 3.36
CA PRO A 29 14.02 6.30 2.55
C PRO A 29 15.02 7.08 3.39
N VAL A 30 14.60 7.57 4.56
CA VAL A 30 15.48 8.28 5.51
C VAL A 30 16.48 7.32 6.14
N MET A 31 16.05 6.10 6.47
CA MET A 31 16.94 5.06 6.99
C MET A 31 17.94 4.59 5.92
N LEU A 32 17.49 4.42 4.68
CA LEU A 32 18.35 4.06 3.55
C LEU A 32 19.41 5.13 3.27
N ALA A 33 19.05 6.42 3.37
CA ALA A 33 20.00 7.51 3.18
C ALA A 33 21.11 7.55 4.24
N ARG A 34 20.99 6.81 5.34
CA ARG A 34 22.02 6.68 6.36
C ARG A 34 23.01 5.53 6.10
N HIS A 35 22.85 4.80 4.98
CA HIS A 35 23.82 3.80 4.54
C HIS A 35 24.99 4.50 3.83
N ASP A 36 25.84 5.19 4.59
CA ASP A 36 27.03 5.83 4.06
C ASP A 36 28.23 4.86 4.21
N ALA A 37 28.96 4.65 3.12
CA ALA A 37 30.16 3.81 3.11
C ALA A 37 31.32 4.38 4.00
N ALA A 38 31.23 5.66 4.37
CA ALA A 38 32.20 6.31 5.27
C ALA A 38 31.98 5.97 6.75
N ILE A 39 30.82 5.38 7.10
CA ILE A 39 30.55 4.93 8.47
C ILE A 39 31.29 3.61 8.72
N GLY A 40 31.89 3.44 9.92
CA GLY A 40 32.59 2.22 10.29
C GLY A 40 31.75 0.95 10.10
N GLN A 41 32.40 -0.19 9.81
CA GLN A 41 31.70 -1.45 9.46
C GLN A 41 30.65 -1.90 10.49
N GLU A 42 30.87 -1.62 11.78
CA GLU A 42 29.88 -1.99 12.82
C GLU A 42 28.62 -1.16 12.75
N ASP A 43 28.71 0.13 12.49
CA ASP A 43 27.57 1.02 12.37
C ASP A 43 26.80 0.75 11.09
N TYR A 44 27.50 0.46 9.99
CA TYR A 44 26.88 0.02 8.73
C TYR A 44 26.05 -1.26 8.93
N ALA A 45 26.61 -2.28 9.60
CA ALA A 45 25.90 -3.52 9.88
C ALA A 45 24.68 -3.33 10.81
N ARG A 46 24.74 -2.35 11.71
CA ARG A 46 23.62 -1.99 12.60
C ARG A 46 22.49 -1.32 11.82
N VAL A 47 22.80 -0.32 11.00
CA VAL A 47 21.82 0.36 10.15
C VAL A 47 21.17 -0.63 9.18
N ARG A 48 21.95 -1.47 8.51
CA ARG A 48 21.47 -2.51 7.61
C ARG A 48 20.47 -3.45 8.30
N ARG A 49 20.80 -3.97 9.49
CA ARG A 49 19.90 -4.85 10.25
C ARG A 49 18.61 -4.15 10.64
N ALA A 50 18.71 -2.91 11.12
CA ALA A 50 17.53 -2.13 11.52
C ALA A 50 16.61 -1.87 10.33
N THR A 51 17.16 -1.46 9.19
CA THR A 51 16.36 -1.18 7.98
C THR A 51 15.70 -2.44 7.44
N HIS A 52 16.43 -3.55 7.35
CA HIS A 52 15.88 -4.83 6.90
C HIS A 52 14.82 -5.37 7.87
N PHE A 53 15.05 -5.27 9.19
CA PHE A 53 14.08 -5.67 10.20
C PHE A 53 12.81 -4.81 10.14
N THR A 54 12.93 -3.51 9.98
CA THR A 54 11.79 -2.59 9.82
C THR A 54 10.96 -2.96 8.59
N TYR A 55 11.59 -3.24 7.46
CA TYR A 55 10.91 -3.61 6.24
C TYR A 55 10.16 -4.95 6.38
N THR A 56 10.84 -5.99 6.89
CA THR A 56 10.30 -7.35 6.91
C THR A 56 9.31 -7.59 8.06
N MET A 57 9.57 -7.04 9.25
CA MET A 57 8.79 -7.34 10.45
C MET A 57 7.67 -6.34 10.73
N PHE A 58 7.76 -5.11 10.24
CA PHE A 58 6.74 -4.09 10.48
C PHE A 58 6.04 -3.67 9.19
N LEU A 59 6.80 -3.25 8.19
CA LEU A 59 6.24 -2.62 7.00
C LEU A 59 5.47 -3.62 6.14
N THR A 60 6.07 -4.77 5.83
CA THR A 60 5.43 -5.78 4.98
C THR A 60 4.19 -6.41 5.63
N PRO A 61 4.21 -6.84 6.91
CA PRO A 61 3.01 -7.32 7.58
C PRO A 61 1.90 -6.26 7.69
N ALA A 62 2.27 -4.99 7.97
CA ALA A 62 1.29 -3.91 8.02
C ALA A 62 0.62 -3.69 6.65
N ALA A 63 1.39 -3.73 5.55
CA ALA A 63 0.85 -3.64 4.18
C ALA A 63 -0.12 -4.79 3.89
N VAL A 64 0.26 -6.02 4.20
CA VAL A 64 -0.58 -7.21 3.98
C VAL A 64 -1.88 -7.11 4.78
N LEU A 65 -1.81 -6.75 6.07
CA LEU A 65 -2.99 -6.61 6.93
C LEU A 65 -3.87 -5.44 6.49
N ALA A 66 -3.28 -4.32 6.04
CA ALA A 66 -4.03 -3.20 5.48
C ALA A 66 -4.80 -3.62 4.23
N ILE A 67 -4.15 -4.31 3.29
CA ILE A 67 -4.77 -4.77 2.05
C ILE A 67 -5.86 -5.81 2.37
N ALA A 68 -5.58 -6.82 3.19
CA ALA A 68 -6.52 -7.87 3.54
C ALA A 68 -7.78 -7.31 4.24
N SER A 69 -7.60 -6.44 5.23
CA SER A 69 -8.71 -5.79 5.92
C SER A 69 -9.50 -4.83 5.03
N GLY A 70 -8.81 -4.10 4.13
CA GLY A 70 -9.45 -3.25 3.13
C GLY A 70 -10.30 -4.05 2.14
N THR A 71 -9.79 -5.18 1.66
CA THR A 71 -10.53 -6.11 0.79
C THR A 71 -11.75 -6.68 1.52
N ALA A 72 -11.59 -7.11 2.78
CA ALA A 72 -12.70 -7.58 3.59
C ALA A 72 -13.81 -6.52 3.73
N LEU A 73 -13.45 -5.24 3.93
CA LEU A 73 -14.40 -4.14 4.01
C LEU A 73 -15.19 -3.91 2.72
N ILE A 74 -14.59 -4.13 1.54
CA ILE A 74 -15.29 -4.01 0.25
C ILE A 74 -16.45 -5.01 0.21
N PHE A 75 -16.20 -6.27 0.56
CA PHE A 75 -17.23 -7.32 0.56
C PHE A 75 -18.25 -7.16 1.68
N LEU A 76 -17.83 -6.73 2.88
CA LEU A 76 -18.74 -6.53 4.02
C LEU A 76 -19.69 -5.34 3.82
N ARG A 77 -19.31 -4.35 3.02
CA ARG A 77 -20.09 -3.13 2.79
C ARG A 77 -20.74 -3.08 1.41
N GLU A 78 -20.42 -4.04 0.53
CA GLU A 78 -20.95 -4.14 -0.85
C GLU A 78 -20.82 -2.83 -1.65
N VAL A 79 -19.75 -2.07 -1.42
CA VAL A 79 -19.50 -0.79 -2.07
C VAL A 79 -18.71 -1.02 -3.35
N PHE A 80 -19.40 -1.01 -4.50
CA PHE A 80 -18.80 -1.17 -5.84
C PHE A 80 -19.05 0.09 -6.68
N GLU A 81 -18.56 1.23 -6.20
CA GLU A 81 -18.67 2.52 -6.87
C GLU A 81 -17.39 2.86 -7.63
N LEU A 82 -17.46 3.73 -8.64
CA LEU A 82 -16.32 4.12 -9.47
C LEU A 82 -15.17 4.71 -8.64
N TRP A 83 -15.46 5.49 -7.62
CA TRP A 83 -14.44 6.06 -6.73
C TRP A 83 -13.61 4.98 -6.01
N LEU A 84 -14.17 3.78 -5.77
CA LEU A 84 -13.44 2.67 -5.22
C LEU A 84 -12.34 2.20 -6.18
N PHE A 85 -12.64 2.09 -7.49
CA PHE A 85 -11.65 1.69 -8.48
C PHE A 85 -10.49 2.69 -8.58
N VAL A 86 -10.78 3.99 -8.52
CA VAL A 86 -9.74 5.02 -8.47
C VAL A 86 -8.88 4.87 -7.22
N LYS A 87 -9.49 4.58 -6.07
CA LYS A 87 -8.78 4.28 -4.82
C LYS A 87 -7.88 3.05 -4.96
N LEU A 88 -8.36 1.98 -5.60
CA LEU A 88 -7.58 0.76 -5.83
C LEU A 88 -6.35 1.03 -6.69
N VAL A 89 -6.47 1.89 -7.72
CA VAL A 89 -5.32 2.33 -8.51
C VAL A 89 -4.29 3.05 -7.63
N GLY A 90 -4.74 3.97 -6.77
CA GLY A 90 -3.85 4.66 -5.82
C GLY A 90 -3.16 3.69 -4.85
N VAL A 91 -3.87 2.68 -4.35
CA VAL A 91 -3.30 1.62 -3.50
C VAL A 91 -2.30 0.78 -4.29
N ALA A 92 -2.58 0.45 -5.56
CA ALA A 92 -1.64 -0.29 -6.42
C ALA A 92 -0.33 0.49 -6.63
N LEU A 93 -0.41 1.82 -6.81
CA LEU A 93 0.78 2.67 -6.86
C LEU A 93 1.56 2.67 -5.55
N LEU A 94 0.85 2.68 -4.40
CA LEU A 94 1.50 2.58 -3.08
C LEU A 94 2.20 1.23 -2.88
N VAL A 95 1.59 0.14 -3.34
CA VAL A 95 2.20 -1.20 -3.34
C VAL A 95 3.43 -1.23 -4.26
N SER A 96 3.34 -0.65 -5.45
CA SER A 96 4.47 -0.56 -6.38
C SER A 96 5.64 0.20 -5.76
N PHE A 97 5.36 1.29 -5.06
CA PHE A 97 6.36 2.05 -4.31
C PHE A 97 6.98 1.24 -3.17
N HIS A 98 6.16 0.47 -2.43
CA HIS A 98 6.65 -0.44 -1.38
C HIS A 98 7.61 -1.51 -1.95
N VAL A 99 7.24 -2.14 -3.07
CA VAL A 99 8.08 -3.15 -3.73
C VAL A 99 9.38 -2.52 -4.25
N TRP A 100 9.31 -1.31 -4.83
CA TRP A 100 10.50 -0.58 -5.27
C TRP A 100 11.45 -0.28 -4.10
N LEU A 101 10.93 0.15 -2.94
CA LEU A 101 11.77 0.34 -1.74
C LEU A 101 12.43 -0.97 -1.27
N GLY A 102 11.70 -2.09 -1.34
CA GLY A 102 12.27 -3.41 -1.04
C GLY A 102 13.40 -3.79 -2.01
N TYR A 103 13.22 -3.50 -3.30
CA TYR A 103 14.26 -3.69 -4.30
C TYR A 103 15.52 -2.86 -3.97
N VAL A 104 15.36 -1.56 -3.68
CA VAL A 104 16.48 -0.68 -3.29
C VAL A 104 17.16 -1.20 -2.02
N LEU A 105 16.38 -1.63 -1.02
CA LEU A 105 16.90 -2.18 0.23
C LEU A 105 17.81 -3.38 -0.02
N VAL A 106 17.40 -4.33 -0.85
CA VAL A 106 18.19 -5.53 -1.18
C VAL A 106 19.49 -5.14 -1.90
N HIS A 107 19.39 -4.24 -2.91
CA HIS A 107 20.55 -3.81 -3.69
C HIS A 107 21.60 -3.06 -2.84
N VAL A 108 21.16 -2.16 -1.96
CA VAL A 108 22.05 -1.45 -1.03
C VAL A 108 22.65 -2.41 0.01
N ALA A 109 21.90 -3.45 0.39
CA ALA A 109 22.35 -4.41 1.42
C ALA A 109 23.35 -5.45 0.88
N GLU A 110 23.23 -5.88 -0.38
CA GLU A 110 24.03 -6.98 -0.94
C GLU A 110 25.35 -6.52 -1.57
N ARG A 111 25.40 -5.29 -2.06
CA ARG A 111 26.59 -4.74 -2.71
C ARG A 111 27.35 -3.81 -1.76
N ALA A 112 28.41 -4.32 -1.14
CA ALA A 112 29.43 -3.50 -0.48
C ALA A 112 30.25 -2.76 -1.56
N GLY A 113 29.67 -1.75 -2.19
CA GLY A 113 30.30 -0.95 -3.25
C GLY A 113 29.79 0.48 -3.22
N PRO A 114 30.39 1.39 -4.01
CA PRO A 114 30.02 2.79 -4.06
C PRO A 114 28.71 3.01 -4.86
N GLU A 115 27.70 2.16 -4.69
CA GLU A 115 26.40 2.40 -5.29
C GLU A 115 25.74 3.58 -4.57
N GLU A 116 25.46 4.63 -5.32
CA GLU A 116 24.79 5.82 -4.83
C GLU A 116 23.40 5.46 -4.32
N VAL A 117 23.21 5.56 -3.01
CA VAL A 117 21.88 5.46 -2.42
C VAL A 117 21.04 6.60 -2.99
N PRO A 118 19.84 6.32 -3.54
CA PRO A 118 19.00 7.38 -4.09
C PRO A 118 18.75 8.47 -3.05
N HIS A 119 18.95 9.73 -3.43
CA HIS A 119 18.70 10.85 -2.52
C HIS A 119 17.26 10.77 -1.99
N PRO A 120 17.02 10.82 -0.66
CA PRO A 120 15.73 10.52 -0.04
C PRO A 120 14.63 11.53 -0.42
N GLY A 121 14.99 12.67 -0.97
CA GLY A 121 14.05 13.76 -1.25
C GLY A 121 12.98 13.39 -2.27
N TRP A 122 13.36 12.84 -3.43
CA TRP A 122 12.40 12.54 -4.48
C TRP A 122 11.42 11.39 -4.12
N PRO A 123 11.85 10.28 -3.46
CA PRO A 123 10.90 9.26 -3.01
C PRO A 123 9.90 9.80 -1.99
N LEU A 124 10.37 10.67 -1.08
CA LEU A 124 9.49 11.29 -0.09
C LEU A 124 8.47 12.22 -0.74
N VAL A 125 8.85 13.03 -1.73
CA VAL A 125 7.91 13.90 -2.46
C VAL A 125 6.84 13.09 -3.19
N ILE A 126 7.22 12.02 -3.88
CA ILE A 126 6.27 11.12 -4.56
C ILE A 126 5.32 10.50 -3.53
N LEU A 127 5.85 10.00 -2.42
CA LEU A 127 5.06 9.36 -1.37
C LEU A 127 4.07 10.35 -0.74
N VAL A 128 4.50 11.57 -0.43
CA VAL A 128 3.60 12.64 0.08
C VAL A 128 2.48 12.90 -0.92
N GLY A 129 2.80 13.09 -2.20
CA GLY A 129 1.80 13.32 -3.24
C GLY A 129 0.79 12.17 -3.35
N LEU A 130 1.27 10.92 -3.30
CA LEU A 130 0.44 9.73 -3.39
C LEU A 130 -0.48 9.59 -2.17
N VAL A 131 0.05 9.76 -0.95
CA VAL A 131 -0.74 9.66 0.29
C VAL A 131 -1.77 10.79 0.38
N LEU A 132 -1.37 12.03 0.05
CA LEU A 132 -2.30 13.16 0.05
C LEU A 132 -3.39 13.00 -1.02
N GLY A 133 -3.04 12.51 -2.21
CA GLY A 133 -4.01 12.20 -3.27
C GLY A 133 -5.03 11.14 -2.83
N LEU A 134 -4.58 10.05 -2.22
CA LEU A 134 -5.47 9.02 -1.66
C LEU A 134 -6.34 9.58 -0.52
N LEU A 135 -5.76 10.40 0.36
CA LEU A 135 -6.51 11.02 1.45
C LEU A 135 -7.58 11.98 0.92
N ALA A 136 -7.23 12.83 -0.05
CA ALA A 136 -8.16 13.71 -0.71
C ALA A 136 -9.32 12.92 -1.35
N LEU A 137 -9.02 11.85 -2.10
CA LEU A 137 -10.03 10.98 -2.71
C LEU A 137 -10.98 10.36 -1.68
N VAL A 138 -10.47 9.97 -0.50
CA VAL A 138 -11.28 9.38 0.58
C VAL A 138 -12.15 10.43 1.26
N LEU A 139 -11.65 11.66 1.45
CA LEU A 139 -12.37 12.74 2.15
C LEU A 139 -13.41 13.41 1.26
N THR A 140 -13.08 13.66 -0.02
CA THR A 140 -13.99 14.38 -0.94
C THR A 140 -15.10 13.48 -1.46
N LYS A 141 -14.89 12.16 -1.52
CA LYS A 141 -15.83 11.20 -2.13
C LYS A 141 -16.47 11.77 -3.40
N PRO A 142 -15.67 12.10 -4.43
CA PRO A 142 -16.21 12.75 -5.62
C PRO A 142 -17.31 11.87 -6.23
N GLU A 143 -18.44 12.49 -6.58
CA GLU A 143 -19.52 11.82 -7.30
C GLU A 143 -19.07 11.59 -8.75
N LEU A 144 -18.39 10.47 -8.97
CA LEU A 144 -17.87 10.07 -10.28
C LEU A 144 -18.92 9.34 -11.13
N ASN A 145 -20.15 9.24 -10.63
CA ASN A 145 -21.26 8.51 -11.28
C ASN A 145 -21.72 9.17 -12.59
N GLU A 146 -21.36 10.44 -12.84
CA GLU A 146 -21.66 11.16 -14.08
C GLU A 146 -20.65 10.84 -15.21
N ILE A 147 -19.56 10.14 -14.92
CA ILE A 147 -18.60 9.74 -15.96
C ILE A 147 -19.21 8.58 -16.74
N PRO A 148 -19.48 8.72 -18.06
CA PRO A 148 -20.06 7.65 -18.85
C PRO A 148 -19.08 6.45 -18.86
N MET A 149 -19.50 5.38 -18.21
CA MET A 149 -18.74 4.13 -18.21
C MET A 149 -18.93 3.43 -19.57
N PRO A 150 -17.86 2.89 -20.15
CA PRO A 150 -18.00 2.00 -21.30
C PRO A 150 -18.91 0.82 -20.97
N GLY A 151 -19.87 0.48 -21.84
CA GLY A 151 -20.88 -0.56 -21.60
C GLY A 151 -20.29 -1.93 -21.22
N TRP A 152 -19.05 -2.25 -21.66
CA TRP A 152 -18.37 -3.49 -21.29
C TRP A 152 -17.96 -3.56 -19.79
N LEU A 153 -17.99 -2.43 -19.06
CA LEU A 153 -17.66 -2.33 -17.62
C LEU A 153 -18.94 -2.25 -16.77
N SER A 154 -20.05 -1.75 -17.34
CA SER A 154 -21.32 -1.52 -16.63
C SER A 154 -22.35 -2.63 -16.86
N GLU A 155 -22.22 -3.41 -17.95
CA GLU A 155 -23.15 -4.49 -18.23
C GLU A 155 -22.61 -5.83 -17.75
N PRO A 156 -23.44 -6.65 -17.04
CA PRO A 156 -23.05 -8.03 -16.73
C PRO A 156 -22.76 -8.75 -18.04
N ARG A 157 -21.57 -9.26 -18.23
CA ARG A 157 -21.29 -10.15 -19.35
C ARG A 157 -22.20 -11.36 -19.18
N GLY A 158 -23.21 -11.51 -20.04
CA GLY A 158 -24.14 -12.62 -20.04
C GLY A 158 -23.54 -13.99 -20.37
N VAL A 159 -22.27 -14.18 -20.09
CA VAL A 159 -21.57 -15.45 -20.22
C VAL A 159 -21.87 -16.25 -18.96
N GLN A 160 -22.67 -17.30 -19.11
CA GLN A 160 -22.87 -18.27 -18.03
C GLN A 160 -21.49 -18.79 -17.56
N LEU A 161 -21.29 -18.70 -16.25
CA LEU A 161 -20.14 -19.36 -15.64
C LEU A 161 -20.23 -20.87 -15.94
N PRO A 162 -19.09 -21.58 -16.12
CA PRO A 162 -19.08 -22.99 -16.46
C PRO A 162 -19.59 -23.90 -15.31
N PHE A 163 -20.18 -23.32 -14.28
CA PHE A 163 -20.81 -24.00 -13.14
C PHE A 163 -22.02 -23.20 -12.66
N ASP A 164 -23.07 -23.93 -12.27
CA ASP A 164 -24.29 -23.32 -11.70
C ASP A 164 -23.98 -22.73 -10.34
N VAL A 165 -24.12 -21.39 -10.24
CA VAL A 165 -24.09 -20.71 -8.94
C VAL A 165 -25.49 -20.74 -8.37
N PRO A 166 -25.71 -21.31 -7.17
CA PRO A 166 -27.03 -21.29 -6.53
C PRO A 166 -27.49 -19.83 -6.35
N ARG A 167 -28.57 -19.46 -6.98
CA ARG A 167 -29.22 -18.16 -6.73
C ARG A 167 -29.84 -18.22 -5.34
N ARG A 168 -29.44 -17.31 -4.46
CA ARG A 168 -30.11 -17.05 -3.19
C ARG A 168 -31.31 -16.14 -3.42
#